data_c549e794d9740a649b21914fd131bcf4
#
_entry.id   c549e794d9740a649b21914fd131bcf4
#
_cell.length_a   1.000
_cell.length_b   1.000
_cell.length_c   1.000
_cell.angle_alpha   90.00
_cell.angle_beta   90.00
_cell.angle_gamma   90.00
#
_symmetry.space_group_name_H-M   'P 1'
#
loop_
_entity.id
_entity.type
_entity.pdbx_description
1 polymer ?
#
loop_
_entity_poly.entity_id
_entity_poly.type
_entity_poly.pdbx_seq_one_letter_code
_entity_poly.pdbx_strand_id
1 'polypeptide(L)'
;MAKTTSKKQKPSKTSATPKKAAPSPAPKAAQNGATAKAAEAPAPRARKWFGTDGIRGMANVAPMTPELALQLGRAITFVAGRGKNHAPRILIGKDTRLSGYMIEQALASGICSMGGRVILCGPVPTPAVAHLATSMRADAGIVISASYNPFDDNGIKIFGADGFKLPDEAEAELEALMQDERLLGPRATGENIGRAEKLEDSRGRYVVFAKQTFPSDLSLDGIKVVVDAAHGAAYRTAPLVYAELGAAVTSLGVKPNGVNINAGCGALHPEGLVAEVLKRKADIGIALDGDADRLIVVDEKGQVVDGDAVMAMCAARMIKDGELAKKTLVATVMSNLGLERAMARLGGKLVRTAVGDRYVVEAMRSGGYNLGGEQSGHLIFLDHASTGDGTIAGLQVLALMLRTRKALSVLAADALERVPQILENVNLPKKKPLESMSALSALSDKVTKKLGDDGRLLVRWSGTEPKLRIMLEGPDEAVLRSLAKDLADAARRDATA
;
A
#
# COMPACT_ATOMS: atom_id res chain seq x y z
N MET A 1 -70.79 22.71 -1.27
CA MET A 1 -71.47 22.92 -2.59
C MET A 1 -70.44 23.37 -3.59
N ALA A 2 -70.12 22.60 -4.55
CA ALA A 2 -70.11 22.68 -5.99
C ALA A 2 -69.18 21.59 -6.55
N LYS A 3 -69.82 20.69 -7.30
CA LYS A 3 -69.20 19.64 -8.13
C LYS A 3 -68.74 20.25 -9.44
N THR A 4 -67.65 19.78 -10.03
CA THR A 4 -67.45 19.64 -11.46
C THR A 4 -66.29 18.68 -11.76
N THR A 5 -66.56 17.48 -12.09
CA THR A 5 -66.66 16.67 -13.31
C THR A 5 -65.34 16.53 -14.10
N SER A 6 -64.94 15.29 -14.07
CA SER A 6 -63.96 14.55 -14.85
C SER A 6 -64.18 14.63 -16.37
N LYS A 7 -63.08 14.67 -17.16
CA LYS A 7 -63.06 14.14 -18.54
C LYS A 7 -61.83 13.22 -18.74
N LYS A 8 -62.14 11.94 -18.92
CA LYS A 8 -61.22 10.89 -19.38
C LYS A 8 -60.97 11.07 -20.89
N GLN A 9 -59.72 11.06 -21.33
CA GLN A 9 -59.35 10.76 -22.70
C GLN A 9 -58.60 9.44 -22.78
N LYS A 10 -59.04 8.55 -23.67
CA LYS A 10 -58.45 7.26 -24.01
C LYS A 10 -57.23 7.43 -24.92
N PRO A 11 -56.19 6.56 -24.84
CA PRO A 11 -55.12 6.54 -25.81
C PRO A 11 -55.45 5.70 -27.07
N SER A 12 -55.11 6.23 -28.24
CA SER A 12 -55.14 5.52 -29.52
C SER A 12 -53.86 4.66 -29.67
N LYS A 13 -54.07 3.40 -30.04
CA LYS A 13 -53.07 2.45 -30.50
C LYS A 13 -52.72 2.71 -31.96
N THR A 14 -51.44 2.86 -32.29
CA THR A 14 -50.92 2.50 -33.62
C THR A 14 -49.60 1.77 -33.45
N SER A 15 -49.61 0.54 -33.85
CA SER A 15 -48.48 -0.37 -33.97
C SER A 15 -47.72 -0.10 -35.27
N ALA A 16 -46.40 0.07 -35.17
CA ALA A 16 -45.52 -0.07 -36.33
C ALA A 16 -44.27 -0.82 -35.95
N THR A 17 -44.14 -2.01 -36.50
CA THR A 17 -42.99 -2.92 -36.39
C THR A 17 -41.87 -2.41 -37.31
N PRO A 18 -40.60 -2.30 -36.85
CA PRO A 18 -39.50 -2.06 -37.78
C PRO A 18 -38.95 -3.38 -38.34
N LYS A 19 -38.80 -3.42 -39.66
CA LYS A 19 -38.21 -4.48 -40.47
C LYS A 19 -36.72 -4.68 -40.10
N LYS A 20 -36.31 -5.96 -39.96
CA LYS A 20 -34.90 -6.39 -39.89
C LYS A 20 -34.16 -5.99 -41.17
N ALA A 21 -33.07 -5.24 -41.04
CA ALA A 21 -32.08 -5.04 -42.09
C ALA A 21 -31.06 -6.16 -42.06
N ALA A 22 -30.66 -6.67 -43.22
CA ALA A 22 -29.68 -7.71 -43.43
C ALA A 22 -28.23 -7.22 -43.17
N PRO A 23 -27.29 -8.09 -42.80
CA PRO A 23 -25.91 -7.68 -42.50
C PRO A 23 -25.10 -7.43 -43.76
N SER A 24 -24.41 -6.29 -43.82
CA SER A 24 -23.39 -5.98 -44.82
C SER A 24 -22.14 -6.82 -44.64
N PRO A 25 -21.42 -7.17 -45.73
CA PRO A 25 -20.24 -8.02 -45.65
C PRO A 25 -19.01 -7.25 -45.07
N ALA A 26 -18.20 -7.96 -44.29
CA ALA A 26 -16.95 -7.48 -43.69
C ALA A 26 -15.91 -7.12 -44.77
N PRO A 27 -15.13 -6.05 -44.60
CA PRO A 27 -13.99 -5.75 -45.45
C PRO A 27 -12.82 -6.70 -45.21
N LYS A 28 -12.22 -7.20 -46.29
CA LYS A 28 -11.03 -8.05 -46.29
C LYS A 28 -9.84 -7.30 -45.69
N ALA A 29 -9.14 -7.96 -44.79
CA ALA A 29 -7.88 -7.51 -44.20
C ALA A 29 -6.80 -7.37 -45.31
N ALA A 30 -6.28 -6.18 -45.49
CA ALA A 30 -5.05 -5.94 -46.21
C ALA A 30 -3.90 -6.09 -45.28
N GLN A 31 -3.05 -7.10 -45.49
CA GLN A 31 -1.73 -7.24 -44.88
C GLN A 31 -0.80 -6.19 -45.49
N ASN A 32 -0.50 -5.14 -44.76
CA ASN A 32 0.68 -4.33 -45.00
C ASN A 32 1.47 -4.26 -43.68
N GLY A 33 2.57 -5.00 -43.66
CA GLY A 33 3.59 -4.90 -42.67
C GLY A 33 4.30 -3.54 -42.71
N ALA A 34 3.95 -2.69 -41.77
CA ALA A 34 4.77 -1.57 -41.36
C ALA A 34 4.80 -1.60 -39.85
N THR A 35 5.93 -2.06 -39.29
CA THR A 35 6.27 -1.91 -37.87
C THR A 35 6.32 -0.42 -37.54
N ALA A 36 5.19 0.10 -37.03
CA ALA A 36 5.19 1.40 -36.39
C ALA A 36 6.06 1.28 -35.12
N LYS A 37 7.25 1.89 -35.15
CA LYS A 37 8.03 2.17 -33.95
C LYS A 37 7.08 2.89 -32.99
N ALA A 38 6.76 2.23 -31.86
CA ALA A 38 6.15 2.90 -30.73
C ALA A 38 7.06 4.08 -30.39
N ALA A 39 6.50 5.29 -30.36
CA ALA A 39 7.22 6.45 -29.88
C ALA A 39 7.66 6.14 -28.44
N GLU A 40 8.95 6.11 -28.22
CA GLU A 40 9.53 5.98 -26.90
C GLU A 40 8.96 7.10 -26.03
N ALA A 41 8.25 6.74 -24.98
CA ALA A 41 7.80 7.70 -23.98
C ALA A 41 9.06 8.43 -23.45
N PRO A 42 9.01 9.77 -23.28
CA PRO A 42 10.17 10.50 -22.78
C PRO A 42 10.60 9.89 -21.46
N ALA A 43 11.91 9.64 -21.31
CA ALA A 43 12.49 9.06 -20.10
C ALA A 43 11.98 9.84 -18.87
N PRO A 44 11.52 9.17 -17.81
CA PRO A 44 10.99 9.84 -16.64
C PRO A 44 12.03 10.81 -16.08
N ARG A 45 11.65 12.06 -15.85
CA ARG A 45 12.54 13.06 -15.22
C ARG A 45 13.02 12.50 -13.89
N ALA A 46 14.34 12.49 -13.68
CA ALA A 46 14.93 11.99 -12.44
C ALA A 46 14.35 12.79 -11.25
N ARG A 47 13.65 12.10 -10.36
CA ARG A 47 13.12 12.68 -9.12
C ARG A 47 14.29 12.87 -8.15
N LYS A 48 14.33 14.01 -7.48
CA LYS A 48 15.39 14.38 -6.54
C LYS A 48 15.04 14.00 -5.10
N TRP A 49 13.79 14.18 -4.71
CA TRP A 49 13.30 14.02 -3.34
C TRP A 49 12.31 12.87 -3.17
N PHE A 50 11.41 12.66 -4.15
CA PHE A 50 10.48 11.53 -4.10
C PHE A 50 11.19 10.22 -4.38
N GLY A 51 11.08 9.27 -3.43
CA GLY A 51 11.48 7.88 -3.57
C GLY A 51 10.33 7.01 -4.08
N THR A 52 10.38 5.70 -3.79
CA THR A 52 9.32 4.74 -4.14
C THR A 52 8.05 4.90 -3.29
N ASP A 53 8.16 5.54 -2.12
CA ASP A 53 7.04 5.73 -1.18
C ASP A 53 7.11 7.14 -0.56
N GLY A 54 6.97 8.16 -1.40
CA GLY A 54 6.99 9.56 -1.00
C GLY A 54 8.40 10.11 -0.73
N ILE A 55 8.45 11.27 -0.09
CA ILE A 55 9.69 11.90 0.40
C ILE A 55 9.98 11.33 1.79
N ARG A 56 11.20 10.89 2.07
CA ARG A 56 11.61 10.38 3.38
C ARG A 56 13.00 10.87 3.76
N GLY A 57 13.25 10.96 5.06
CA GLY A 57 14.56 11.28 5.62
C GLY A 57 14.49 11.61 7.10
N MET A 58 15.65 11.88 7.67
CA MET A 58 15.76 12.35 9.06
C MET A 58 15.03 13.69 9.19
N ALA A 59 14.15 13.78 10.16
CA ALA A 59 13.35 14.98 10.40
C ALA A 59 14.24 16.19 10.72
N ASN A 60 13.89 17.33 10.15
CA ASN A 60 14.63 18.61 10.24
C ASN A 60 16.02 18.58 9.58
N VAL A 61 16.27 17.58 8.73
CA VAL A 61 17.45 17.47 7.85
C VAL A 61 16.93 17.34 6.41
N ALA A 62 17.59 18.00 5.46
CA ALA A 62 17.15 17.92 4.06
C ALA A 62 17.09 16.44 3.58
N PRO A 63 15.99 16.04 2.89
CA PRO A 63 14.89 16.87 2.38
C PRO A 63 13.74 17.12 3.38
N MET A 64 13.71 16.54 4.56
CA MET A 64 12.58 16.58 5.50
C MET A 64 12.57 17.84 6.37
N THR A 65 12.66 19.03 5.76
CA THR A 65 12.67 20.33 6.46
C THR A 65 11.32 21.06 6.35
N PRO A 66 11.03 22.02 7.27
CA PRO A 66 9.83 22.86 7.19
C PRO A 66 9.74 23.66 5.90
N GLU A 67 10.88 24.15 5.36
CA GLU A 67 10.93 24.94 4.13
C GLU A 67 10.48 24.12 2.93
N LEU A 68 10.98 22.86 2.82
CA LEU A 68 10.54 21.96 1.76
C LEU A 68 9.06 21.61 1.91
N ALA A 69 8.61 21.32 3.12
CA ALA A 69 7.20 21.04 3.40
C ALA A 69 6.28 22.21 3.02
N LEU A 70 6.68 23.44 3.31
CA LEU A 70 5.94 24.63 2.92
C LEU A 70 5.88 24.78 1.39
N GLN A 71 7.00 24.59 0.69
CA GLN A 71 7.05 24.62 -0.78
C GLN A 71 6.18 23.50 -1.38
N LEU A 72 6.22 22.29 -0.83
CA LEU A 72 5.37 21.18 -1.27
C LEU A 72 3.88 21.51 -1.07
N GLY A 73 3.50 22.10 0.06
CA GLY A 73 2.13 22.54 0.30
C GLY A 73 1.63 23.53 -0.76
N ARG A 74 2.49 24.46 -1.20
CA ARG A 74 2.19 25.39 -2.31
C ARG A 74 2.01 24.67 -3.63
N ALA A 75 2.94 23.76 -3.97
CA ALA A 75 2.92 23.01 -5.22
C ALA A 75 1.65 22.15 -5.34
N ILE A 76 1.32 21.42 -4.27
CA ILE A 76 0.10 20.59 -4.22
C ILE A 76 -1.15 21.46 -4.42
N THR A 77 -1.24 22.61 -3.73
CA THR A 77 -2.39 23.52 -3.86
C THR A 77 -2.54 24.05 -5.27
N PHE A 78 -1.42 24.42 -5.90
CA PHE A 78 -1.43 24.89 -7.28
C PHE A 78 -1.93 23.82 -8.25
N VAL A 79 -1.44 22.57 -8.14
CA VAL A 79 -1.87 21.46 -9.00
C VAL A 79 -3.33 21.11 -8.73
N ALA A 80 -3.73 21.00 -7.46
CA ALA A 80 -5.09 20.63 -7.05
C ALA A 80 -6.13 21.69 -7.46
N GLY A 81 -5.73 22.94 -7.63
CA GLY A 81 -6.61 24.04 -8.05
C GLY A 81 -6.80 24.20 -9.55
N ARG A 82 -6.02 23.50 -10.38
CA ARG A 82 -6.10 23.66 -11.84
C ARG A 82 -7.49 23.29 -12.38
N GLY A 83 -8.08 24.22 -13.10
CA GLY A 83 -9.39 24.02 -13.75
C GLY A 83 -10.57 23.90 -12.79
N LYS A 84 -10.39 24.27 -11.51
CA LYS A 84 -11.46 24.22 -10.50
C LYS A 84 -12.01 25.60 -10.17
N ASN A 85 -13.30 25.67 -9.90
CA ASN A 85 -14.01 26.89 -9.52
C ASN A 85 -14.19 27.00 -8.00
N HIS A 86 -13.42 26.26 -7.20
CA HIS A 86 -13.44 26.31 -5.75
C HIS A 86 -12.02 26.24 -5.17
N ALA A 87 -11.85 26.75 -3.96
CA ALA A 87 -10.60 26.62 -3.23
C ALA A 87 -10.23 25.15 -3.01
N PRO A 88 -9.02 24.70 -3.39
CA PRO A 88 -8.59 23.31 -3.21
C PRO A 88 -8.70 22.87 -1.76
N ARG A 89 -9.27 21.67 -1.53
CA ARG A 89 -9.40 21.04 -0.21
C ARG A 89 -8.37 19.93 -0.07
N ILE A 90 -7.48 20.07 0.91
CA ILE A 90 -6.37 19.16 1.11
C ILE A 90 -6.43 18.60 2.53
N LEU A 91 -6.54 17.28 2.64
CA LEU A 91 -6.47 16.59 3.92
C LEU A 91 -5.01 16.38 4.33
N ILE A 92 -4.74 16.52 5.64
CA ILE A 92 -3.45 16.14 6.23
C ILE A 92 -3.70 15.22 7.41
N GLY A 93 -3.21 13.98 7.33
CA GLY A 93 -3.09 13.05 8.44
C GLY A 93 -1.63 12.80 8.78
N LYS A 94 -1.36 12.27 9.96
CA LYS A 94 -0.02 11.99 10.42
C LYS A 94 0.02 10.78 11.34
N ASP A 95 1.21 10.21 11.53
CA ASP A 95 1.47 9.28 12.62
C ASP A 95 1.74 10.03 13.94
N THR A 96 2.31 9.36 14.89
CA THR A 96 2.51 9.88 16.26
C THR A 96 3.87 10.52 16.49
N ARG A 97 4.72 10.63 15.47
CA ARG A 97 6.08 11.22 15.57
C ARG A 97 6.04 12.67 16.03
N LEU A 98 6.98 13.04 16.89
CA LEU A 98 7.11 14.42 17.36
C LEU A 98 7.28 15.41 16.21
N SER A 99 8.10 15.08 15.22
CA SER A 99 8.37 15.90 14.03
C SER A 99 7.15 16.12 13.14
N GLY A 100 6.12 15.28 13.25
CA GLY A 100 4.87 15.42 12.50
C GLY A 100 4.17 16.75 12.75
N TYR A 101 4.27 17.32 13.95
CA TYR A 101 3.67 18.62 14.27
C TYR A 101 4.32 19.77 13.47
N MET A 102 5.65 19.78 13.40
CA MET A 102 6.40 20.79 12.65
C MET A 102 6.09 20.73 11.15
N ILE A 103 6.11 19.53 10.57
CA ILE A 103 5.87 19.32 9.14
C ILE A 103 4.43 19.65 8.78
N GLU A 104 3.44 19.27 9.60
CA GLU A 104 2.03 19.59 9.42
C GLU A 104 1.77 21.08 9.33
N GLN A 105 2.36 21.86 10.26
CA GLN A 105 2.19 23.32 10.26
C GLN A 105 2.83 23.98 9.03
N ALA A 106 4.00 23.51 8.60
CA ALA A 106 4.66 24.01 7.41
C ALA A 106 3.85 23.73 6.13
N LEU A 107 3.36 22.51 5.95
CA LEU A 107 2.45 22.13 4.86
C LEU A 107 1.19 23.00 4.88
N ALA A 108 0.52 23.11 6.04
CA ALA A 108 -0.70 23.90 6.20
C ALA A 108 -0.47 25.38 5.84
N SER A 109 0.65 25.97 6.27
CA SER A 109 1.03 27.34 5.92
C SER A 109 1.23 27.51 4.42
N GLY A 110 1.90 26.56 3.77
CA GLY A 110 2.09 26.53 2.32
C GLY A 110 0.76 26.50 1.57
N ILE A 111 -0.14 25.59 1.96
CA ILE A 111 -1.46 25.42 1.36
C ILE A 111 -2.31 26.68 1.54
N CYS A 112 -2.41 27.21 2.77
CA CYS A 112 -3.19 28.41 3.07
C CYS A 112 -2.67 29.64 2.32
N SER A 113 -1.34 29.77 2.13
CA SER A 113 -0.74 30.88 1.38
C SER A 113 -1.14 30.93 -0.10
N MET A 114 -1.63 29.79 -0.63
CA MET A 114 -2.12 29.66 -2.01
C MET A 114 -3.65 29.66 -2.10
N GLY A 115 -4.37 29.96 -1.01
CA GLY A 115 -5.83 30.00 -0.96
C GLY A 115 -6.48 28.63 -0.74
N GLY A 116 -5.71 27.57 -0.48
CA GLY A 116 -6.24 26.23 -0.24
C GLY A 116 -6.85 26.06 1.16
N ARG A 117 -7.80 25.15 1.29
CA ARG A 117 -8.39 24.73 2.57
C ARG A 117 -7.71 23.49 3.07
N VAL A 118 -7.22 23.54 4.30
CA VAL A 118 -6.58 22.39 4.97
C VAL A 118 -7.57 21.74 5.93
N ILE A 119 -7.67 20.42 5.86
CA ILE A 119 -8.45 19.60 6.80
C ILE A 119 -7.46 18.76 7.60
N LEU A 120 -7.25 19.10 8.86
CA LEU A 120 -6.31 18.43 9.76
C LEU A 120 -6.99 17.24 10.43
N CYS A 121 -6.55 16.02 10.11
CA CYS A 121 -7.11 14.78 10.64
C CYS A 121 -6.46 14.34 11.96
N GLY A 122 -5.28 14.91 12.30
CA GLY A 122 -4.46 14.46 13.42
C GLY A 122 -3.86 13.06 13.20
N PRO A 123 -3.49 12.35 14.28
CA PRO A 123 -2.97 10.99 14.17
C PRO A 123 -4.07 10.02 13.73
N VAL A 124 -3.93 9.52 12.49
CA VAL A 124 -4.81 8.52 11.85
C VAL A 124 -3.99 7.64 10.89
N PRO A 125 -4.37 6.38 10.67
CA PRO A 125 -3.73 5.48 9.71
C PRO A 125 -3.57 6.07 8.31
N THR A 126 -2.51 5.69 7.60
CA THR A 126 -2.34 6.05 6.17
C THR A 126 -3.58 5.72 5.34
N PRO A 127 -4.18 4.51 5.42
CA PRO A 127 -5.40 4.21 4.67
C PRO A 127 -6.61 5.05 5.10
N ALA A 128 -6.64 5.56 6.31
CA ALA A 128 -7.69 6.49 6.72
C ALA A 128 -7.65 7.79 5.92
N VAL A 129 -6.46 8.32 5.63
CA VAL A 129 -6.31 9.52 4.79
C VAL A 129 -6.77 9.25 3.35
N ALA A 130 -6.39 8.11 2.78
CA ALA A 130 -6.84 7.68 1.46
C ALA A 130 -8.38 7.59 1.39
N HIS A 131 -9.01 6.94 2.37
CA HIS A 131 -10.47 6.87 2.48
C HIS A 131 -11.12 8.25 2.66
N LEU A 132 -10.60 9.07 3.56
CA LEU A 132 -11.15 10.40 3.82
C LEU A 132 -11.01 11.33 2.61
N ALA A 133 -9.93 11.20 1.82
CA ALA A 133 -9.75 11.98 0.60
C ALA A 133 -10.93 11.76 -0.37
N THR A 134 -11.34 10.51 -0.57
CA THR A 134 -12.49 10.17 -1.43
C THR A 134 -13.83 10.51 -0.80
N SER A 135 -14.07 10.06 0.44
CA SER A 135 -15.37 10.19 1.11
C SER A 135 -15.75 11.64 1.41
N MET A 136 -14.77 12.52 1.65
CA MET A 136 -14.98 13.95 1.85
C MET A 136 -14.81 14.78 0.58
N ARG A 137 -14.55 14.14 -0.57
CA ARG A 137 -14.31 14.81 -1.86
C ARG A 137 -13.20 15.86 -1.75
N ALA A 138 -12.11 15.52 -1.08
CA ALA A 138 -10.91 16.36 -1.06
C ALA A 138 -10.17 16.26 -2.40
N ASP A 139 -9.40 17.29 -2.72
CA ASP A 139 -8.65 17.35 -3.98
C ASP A 139 -7.30 16.63 -3.87
N ALA A 140 -6.79 16.47 -2.64
CA ALA A 140 -5.63 15.65 -2.32
C ALA A 140 -5.66 15.24 -0.83
N GLY A 141 -4.96 14.15 -0.52
CA GLY A 141 -4.64 13.70 0.84
C GLY A 141 -3.14 13.67 1.06
N ILE A 142 -2.66 14.14 2.20
CA ILE A 142 -1.26 14.12 2.60
C ILE A 142 -1.13 13.30 3.86
N VAL A 143 -0.19 12.36 3.88
CA VAL A 143 0.20 11.60 5.07
C VAL A 143 1.61 11.98 5.48
N ILE A 144 1.78 12.36 6.73
CA ILE A 144 3.08 12.65 7.35
C ILE A 144 3.47 11.43 8.17
N SER A 145 4.31 10.58 7.60
CA SER A 145 4.80 9.35 8.23
C SER A 145 5.99 8.76 7.48
N ALA A 146 6.91 8.13 8.22
CA ALA A 146 7.94 7.26 7.68
C ALA A 146 7.63 5.77 7.92
N SER A 147 6.35 5.40 8.12
CA SER A 147 5.90 4.00 8.31
C SER A 147 6.68 3.29 9.42
N TYR A 148 7.42 2.25 9.11
CA TYR A 148 8.15 1.41 10.04
C TYR A 148 9.51 1.98 10.53
N ASN A 149 9.97 3.12 9.99
CA ASN A 149 11.25 3.71 10.40
C ASN A 149 11.23 4.18 11.87
N PRO A 150 12.39 4.35 12.53
CA PRO A 150 12.48 4.94 13.86
C PRO A 150 11.92 6.37 13.89
N PHE A 151 11.68 6.91 15.08
CA PHE A 151 11.02 8.20 15.28
C PHE A 151 11.78 9.40 14.72
N ASP A 152 13.11 9.30 14.60
CA ASP A 152 13.99 10.35 14.06
C ASP A 152 13.71 10.64 12.58
N ASP A 153 13.24 9.62 11.84
CA ASP A 153 12.83 9.78 10.46
C ASP A 153 11.38 10.27 10.35
N ASN A 154 11.08 10.95 9.25
CA ASN A 154 9.72 11.22 8.84
C ASN A 154 9.58 11.14 7.32
N GLY A 155 8.36 11.25 6.82
CA GLY A 155 8.07 11.21 5.39
C GLY A 155 6.80 11.96 5.04
N ILE A 156 6.62 12.20 3.74
CA ILE A 156 5.40 12.80 3.19
C ILE A 156 4.96 11.97 1.99
N LYS A 157 3.76 11.41 2.08
CA LYS A 157 3.09 10.66 1.01
C LYS A 157 1.88 11.46 0.53
N ILE A 158 1.59 11.41 -0.77
CA ILE A 158 0.50 12.18 -1.36
C ILE A 158 -0.47 11.24 -2.06
N PHE A 159 -1.75 11.43 -1.79
CA PHE A 159 -2.88 10.73 -2.39
C PHE A 159 -3.67 11.71 -3.26
N GLY A 160 -4.12 11.24 -4.42
CA GLY A 160 -5.05 11.98 -5.26
C GLY A 160 -6.48 12.00 -4.70
N ALA A 161 -7.35 12.72 -5.37
CA ALA A 161 -8.79 12.76 -5.03
C ALA A 161 -9.48 11.39 -5.15
N ASP A 162 -8.87 10.46 -5.90
CA ASP A 162 -9.32 9.07 -6.06
C ASP A 162 -8.84 8.15 -4.93
N GLY A 163 -8.08 8.67 -3.96
CA GLY A 163 -7.55 7.93 -2.82
C GLY A 163 -6.37 7.02 -3.15
N PHE A 164 -5.81 7.08 -4.35
CA PHE A 164 -4.58 6.38 -4.71
C PHE A 164 -3.36 7.30 -4.56
N LYS A 165 -2.19 6.71 -4.33
CA LYS A 165 -0.92 7.45 -4.35
C LYS A 165 -0.72 8.10 -5.72
N LEU A 166 -0.11 9.27 -5.74
CA LEU A 166 0.20 9.95 -6.99
C LEU A 166 1.16 9.12 -7.85
N PRO A 167 0.97 9.11 -9.19
CA PRO A 167 1.92 8.47 -10.10
C PRO A 167 3.24 9.25 -10.15
N ASP A 168 4.30 8.59 -10.63
CA ASP A 168 5.67 9.13 -10.69
C ASP A 168 5.76 10.47 -11.45
N GLU A 169 4.97 10.61 -12.51
CA GLU A 169 4.92 11.82 -13.34
C GLU A 169 4.34 13.01 -12.56
N ALA A 170 3.32 12.76 -11.73
CA ALA A 170 2.72 13.81 -10.90
C ALA A 170 3.65 14.22 -9.75
N GLU A 171 4.39 13.28 -9.15
CA GLU A 171 5.42 13.59 -8.16
C GLU A 171 6.59 14.40 -8.78
N ALA A 172 7.03 14.04 -9.98
CA ALA A 172 8.05 14.78 -10.71
C ALA A 172 7.59 16.22 -11.08
N GLU A 173 6.30 16.37 -11.41
CA GLU A 173 5.71 17.69 -11.63
C GLU A 173 5.72 18.54 -10.35
N LEU A 174 5.35 17.96 -9.21
CA LEU A 174 5.41 18.64 -7.92
C LEU A 174 6.83 19.10 -7.59
N GLU A 175 7.84 18.22 -7.78
CA GLU A 175 9.24 18.61 -7.57
C GLU A 175 9.69 19.77 -8.45
N ALA A 176 9.31 19.76 -9.72
CA ALA A 176 9.62 20.85 -10.63
C ALA A 176 8.98 22.17 -10.18
N LEU A 177 7.73 22.12 -9.73
CA LEU A 177 7.00 23.26 -9.22
C LEU A 177 7.59 23.81 -7.92
N MET A 178 8.08 22.96 -7.02
CA MET A 178 8.72 23.39 -5.77
C MET A 178 9.98 24.26 -6.01
N GLN A 179 10.60 24.13 -7.17
CA GLN A 179 11.77 24.90 -7.58
C GLN A 179 11.40 26.08 -8.51
N ASP A 180 10.13 26.23 -8.87
CA ASP A 180 9.66 27.23 -9.82
C ASP A 180 9.40 28.57 -9.13
N GLU A 181 10.10 29.63 -9.59
CA GLU A 181 9.91 31.01 -9.09
C GLU A 181 8.46 31.48 -9.25
N ARG A 182 7.70 30.94 -10.20
CA ARG A 182 6.27 31.25 -10.37
C ARG A 182 5.43 30.91 -9.14
N LEU A 183 5.82 29.91 -8.34
CA LEU A 183 5.17 29.63 -7.06
C LEU A 183 5.63 30.54 -5.93
N LEU A 184 6.72 31.31 -6.14
CA LEU A 184 7.18 32.34 -5.22
C LEU A 184 6.45 33.67 -5.45
N GLY A 185 5.75 33.83 -6.60
CA GLY A 185 5.05 35.01 -7.08
C GLY A 185 3.69 35.25 -6.40
N PRO A 186 2.60 35.38 -7.16
CA PRO A 186 1.31 35.79 -6.64
C PRO A 186 0.76 34.83 -5.58
N ARG A 187 0.48 35.36 -4.40
CA ARG A 187 -0.10 34.66 -3.26
C ARG A 187 -1.52 35.15 -3.03
N ALA A 188 -2.32 34.28 -2.39
CA ALA A 188 -3.62 34.70 -1.91
C ALA A 188 -3.47 35.80 -0.87
N THR A 189 -4.31 36.83 -0.95
CA THR A 189 -4.32 37.98 -0.02
C THR A 189 -5.74 38.27 0.44
N GLY A 190 -5.88 38.94 1.58
CA GLY A 190 -7.18 39.32 2.13
C GLY A 190 -8.08 38.09 2.35
N GLU A 191 -9.29 38.16 1.85
CA GLU A 191 -10.32 37.13 1.98
C GLU A 191 -10.01 35.83 1.19
N ASN A 192 -9.06 35.88 0.27
CA ASN A 192 -8.64 34.76 -0.54
C ASN A 192 -7.59 33.87 0.16
N ILE A 193 -7.05 34.29 1.32
CA ILE A 193 -6.16 33.46 2.11
C ILE A 193 -6.92 32.21 2.56
N GLY A 194 -6.30 31.02 2.38
CA GLY A 194 -6.88 29.76 2.82
C GLY A 194 -6.93 29.61 4.33
N ARG A 195 -7.62 28.59 4.80
CA ARG A 195 -7.75 28.30 6.24
C ARG A 195 -7.50 26.82 6.54
N ALA A 196 -7.03 26.56 7.76
CA ALA A 196 -6.90 25.21 8.30
C ALA A 196 -8.00 24.94 9.33
N GLU A 197 -8.65 23.81 9.19
CA GLU A 197 -9.74 23.35 10.07
C GLU A 197 -9.41 21.95 10.58
N LYS A 198 -9.72 21.66 11.85
CA LYS A 198 -9.54 20.35 12.41
C LYS A 198 -10.79 19.50 12.13
N LEU A 199 -10.59 18.27 11.66
CA LEU A 199 -11.66 17.27 11.55
C LEU A 199 -11.76 16.50 12.86
N GLU A 200 -12.74 16.86 13.68
CA GLU A 200 -12.90 16.29 15.03
C GLU A 200 -13.18 14.78 15.01
N ASP A 201 -13.90 14.30 13.99
CA ASP A 201 -14.35 12.91 13.88
C ASP A 201 -13.59 12.08 12.84
N SER A 202 -12.34 12.43 12.55
CA SER A 202 -11.53 11.72 11.56
C SER A 202 -11.37 10.22 11.88
N ARG A 203 -11.17 9.89 13.16
CA ARG A 203 -11.01 8.53 13.67
C ARG A 203 -12.30 7.73 13.58
N GLY A 204 -13.42 8.29 14.03
CA GLY A 204 -14.73 7.63 14.01
C GLY A 204 -15.16 7.28 12.59
N ARG A 205 -14.92 8.18 11.62
CA ARG A 205 -15.16 7.91 10.20
C ARG A 205 -14.39 6.71 9.68
N TYR A 206 -13.09 6.62 10.02
CA TYR A 206 -12.29 5.47 9.65
C TYR A 206 -12.71 4.19 10.35
N VAL A 207 -13.03 4.24 11.65
CA VAL A 207 -13.52 3.06 12.39
C VAL A 207 -14.80 2.50 11.78
N VAL A 208 -15.75 3.36 11.43
CA VAL A 208 -16.99 2.94 10.74
C VAL A 208 -16.67 2.31 9.39
N PHE A 209 -15.82 2.95 8.59
CA PHE A 209 -15.40 2.43 7.31
C PHE A 209 -14.73 1.05 7.44
N ALA A 210 -13.74 0.91 8.32
CA ALA A 210 -13.04 -0.36 8.50
C ALA A 210 -13.99 -1.49 8.93
N LYS A 211 -14.92 -1.23 9.86
CA LYS A 211 -15.93 -2.22 10.28
C LYS A 211 -16.87 -2.65 9.17
N GLN A 212 -17.20 -1.76 8.23
CA GLN A 212 -18.06 -2.09 7.09
C GLN A 212 -17.43 -3.10 6.12
N THR A 213 -16.11 -3.32 6.18
CA THR A 213 -15.42 -4.33 5.37
C THR A 213 -15.52 -5.74 5.97
N PHE A 214 -15.96 -5.84 7.24
CA PHE A 214 -16.19 -7.12 7.89
C PHE A 214 -17.58 -7.65 7.52
N PRO A 215 -17.72 -8.96 7.21
CA PRO A 215 -19.02 -9.53 6.82
C PRO A 215 -20.10 -9.31 7.89
N SER A 216 -21.25 -8.77 7.49
CA SER A 216 -22.35 -8.40 8.42
C SER A 216 -23.02 -9.56 9.11
N ASP A 217 -22.84 -10.78 8.61
CA ASP A 217 -23.36 -12.03 9.19
C ASP A 217 -22.39 -12.68 10.19
N LEU A 218 -21.22 -12.07 10.44
CA LEU A 218 -20.21 -12.53 11.39
C LEU A 218 -20.12 -11.59 12.59
N SER A 219 -19.73 -12.15 13.73
CA SER A 219 -19.36 -11.42 14.95
C SER A 219 -18.02 -11.95 15.47
N LEU A 220 -17.25 -11.08 16.11
CA LEU A 220 -16.03 -11.46 16.82
C LEU A 220 -16.28 -11.86 18.29
N ASP A 221 -17.55 -12.04 18.69
CA ASP A 221 -17.88 -12.50 20.04
C ASP A 221 -17.17 -13.80 20.39
N GLY A 222 -16.47 -13.81 21.53
CA GLY A 222 -15.70 -14.94 22.01
C GLY A 222 -14.26 -15.04 21.43
N ILE A 223 -13.91 -14.24 20.45
CA ILE A 223 -12.55 -14.20 19.88
C ILE A 223 -11.65 -13.31 20.72
N LYS A 224 -10.49 -13.81 21.12
CA LYS A 224 -9.46 -13.07 21.85
C LYS A 224 -8.39 -12.57 20.89
N VAL A 225 -8.25 -11.26 20.78
CA VAL A 225 -7.29 -10.60 19.88
C VAL A 225 -6.28 -9.80 20.70
N VAL A 226 -4.99 -10.00 20.44
CA VAL A 226 -3.95 -9.09 20.93
C VAL A 226 -3.56 -8.17 19.78
N VAL A 227 -3.66 -6.85 19.98
CA VAL A 227 -3.35 -5.84 18.97
C VAL A 227 -2.14 -5.03 19.42
N ASP A 228 -1.07 -5.05 18.65
CA ASP A 228 0.08 -4.16 18.81
C ASP A 228 0.01 -3.06 17.73
N ALA A 229 -0.25 -1.84 18.15
CA ALA A 229 -0.37 -0.67 17.29
C ALA A 229 0.95 0.12 17.14
N ALA A 230 2.08 -0.46 17.49
CA ALA A 230 3.44 0.11 17.33
C ALA A 230 3.63 1.51 17.94
N HIS A 231 2.83 1.95 18.89
CA HIS A 231 2.69 3.36 19.32
C HIS A 231 2.42 4.31 18.14
N GLY A 232 1.90 3.79 17.03
CA GLY A 232 1.71 4.47 15.75
C GLY A 232 0.31 5.07 15.57
N ALA A 233 -0.02 5.38 14.34
CA ALA A 233 -1.23 6.08 13.93
C ALA A 233 -2.54 5.37 14.30
N ALA A 234 -2.52 4.02 14.33
CA ALA A 234 -3.68 3.19 14.66
C ALA A 234 -3.89 2.96 16.16
N TYR A 235 -3.12 3.58 17.05
CA TYR A 235 -3.14 3.32 18.49
C TYR A 235 -4.53 3.41 19.16
N ARG A 236 -5.44 4.16 18.58
CA ARG A 236 -6.83 4.27 19.05
C ARG A 236 -7.82 3.55 18.14
N THR A 237 -7.56 3.54 16.84
CA THR A 237 -8.53 3.04 15.85
C THR A 237 -8.54 1.53 15.75
N ALA A 238 -7.38 0.87 15.65
CA ALA A 238 -7.36 -0.58 15.46
C ALA A 238 -7.96 -1.37 16.64
N PRO A 239 -7.58 -1.10 17.93
CA PRO A 239 -8.22 -1.77 19.04
C PRO A 239 -9.74 -1.56 19.09
N LEU A 240 -10.18 -0.34 18.74
CA LEU A 240 -11.61 0.01 18.76
C LEU A 240 -12.38 -0.73 17.67
N VAL A 241 -11.84 -0.86 16.46
CA VAL A 241 -12.46 -1.61 15.35
C VAL A 241 -12.77 -3.05 15.76
N TYR A 242 -11.81 -3.75 16.32
CA TYR A 242 -12.00 -5.16 16.71
C TYR A 242 -12.94 -5.27 17.94
N ALA A 243 -12.83 -4.36 18.92
CA ALA A 243 -13.69 -4.37 20.10
C ALA A 243 -15.15 -4.08 19.74
N GLU A 244 -15.42 -3.13 18.85
CA GLU A 244 -16.79 -2.81 18.42
C GLU A 244 -17.45 -3.92 17.57
N LEU A 245 -16.65 -4.87 17.05
CA LEU A 245 -17.14 -6.07 16.37
C LEU A 245 -17.31 -7.27 17.31
N GLY A 246 -17.06 -7.09 18.63
CA GLY A 246 -17.29 -8.10 19.68
C GLY A 246 -16.04 -8.80 20.21
N ALA A 247 -14.84 -8.52 19.68
CA ALA A 247 -13.62 -9.19 20.14
C ALA A 247 -13.21 -8.80 21.57
N ALA A 248 -12.67 -9.77 22.33
CA ALA A 248 -11.96 -9.51 23.58
C ALA A 248 -10.54 -9.02 23.28
N VAL A 249 -10.34 -7.70 23.22
CA VAL A 249 -9.11 -7.07 22.77
C VAL A 249 -8.14 -6.81 23.92
N THR A 250 -6.89 -7.26 23.76
CA THR A 250 -5.73 -6.80 24.56
C THR A 250 -4.85 -5.91 23.70
N SER A 251 -4.58 -4.68 24.16
CA SER A 251 -3.84 -3.69 23.36
C SER A 251 -2.42 -3.51 23.84
N LEU A 252 -1.46 -3.56 22.91
CA LEU A 252 -0.05 -3.22 23.06
C LEU A 252 0.27 -2.01 22.16
N GLY A 253 1.36 -1.29 22.44
CA GLY A 253 1.79 -0.20 21.57
C GLY A 253 0.78 0.94 21.43
N VAL A 254 -0.04 1.26 22.47
CA VAL A 254 -1.13 2.25 22.41
C VAL A 254 -0.89 3.52 23.25
N LYS A 255 0.33 3.76 23.70
CA LYS A 255 0.71 4.94 24.49
C LYS A 255 1.82 5.74 23.79
N PRO A 256 1.52 6.39 22.66
CA PRO A 256 2.52 7.18 21.94
C PRO A 256 2.97 8.39 22.77
N ASN A 257 4.28 8.69 22.74
CA ASN A 257 4.87 9.87 23.39
C ASN A 257 5.65 10.76 22.40
N GLY A 258 5.57 10.47 21.10
CA GLY A 258 6.25 11.21 20.05
C GLY A 258 7.61 10.63 19.61
N VAL A 259 8.23 9.81 20.48
CA VAL A 259 9.59 9.26 20.25
C VAL A 259 9.66 7.73 20.38
N ASN A 260 8.53 7.07 20.64
CA ASN A 260 8.49 5.62 20.87
C ASN A 260 7.78 4.82 19.77
N ILE A 261 7.44 5.43 18.65
CA ILE A 261 6.85 4.73 17.49
C ILE A 261 7.80 3.65 16.98
N ASN A 262 7.30 2.43 16.75
CA ASN A 262 8.06 1.25 16.31
C ASN A 262 9.21 0.80 17.25
N ALA A 263 9.35 1.38 18.43
CA ALA A 263 10.47 1.07 19.32
C ALA A 263 10.28 -0.28 20.02
N GLY A 264 10.83 -1.35 19.44
CA GLY A 264 10.72 -2.71 19.96
C GLY A 264 9.29 -3.26 20.01
N CYS A 265 8.42 -2.82 19.09
CA CYS A 265 7.03 -3.21 18.99
C CYS A 265 6.55 -3.14 17.54
N GLY A 266 5.31 -3.60 17.30
CA GLY A 266 4.67 -3.58 16.01
C GLY A 266 5.21 -4.60 15.00
N ALA A 267 4.93 -4.38 13.72
CA ALA A 267 5.15 -5.36 12.66
C ALA A 267 6.63 -5.77 12.45
N LEU A 268 7.59 -4.92 12.83
CA LEU A 268 9.01 -5.25 12.73
C LEU A 268 9.56 -5.99 13.97
N HIS A 269 8.89 -5.88 15.10
CA HIS A 269 9.31 -6.43 16.40
C HIS A 269 8.13 -7.14 17.06
N PRO A 270 7.68 -8.30 16.52
CA PRO A 270 6.51 -9.00 17.00
C PRO A 270 6.73 -9.79 18.29
N GLU A 271 7.95 -9.80 18.87
CA GLU A 271 8.32 -10.63 19.99
C GLU A 271 7.43 -10.36 21.23
N GLY A 272 7.12 -9.08 21.48
CA GLY A 272 6.22 -8.67 22.56
C GLY A 272 4.78 -9.14 22.32
N LEU A 273 4.33 -9.11 21.06
CA LEU A 273 3.04 -9.62 20.66
C LEU A 273 2.96 -11.14 20.84
N VAL A 274 3.98 -11.89 20.40
CA VAL A 274 4.09 -13.35 20.59
C VAL A 274 3.95 -13.71 22.05
N ALA A 275 4.73 -13.06 22.92
CA ALA A 275 4.69 -13.32 24.36
C ALA A 275 3.29 -13.09 24.96
N GLU A 276 2.58 -12.03 24.57
CA GLU A 276 1.26 -11.71 25.09
C GLU A 276 0.16 -12.63 24.51
N VAL A 277 0.27 -13.04 23.23
CA VAL A 277 -0.63 -14.05 22.62
C VAL A 277 -0.59 -15.35 23.41
N LEU A 278 0.61 -15.89 23.67
CA LEU A 278 0.78 -17.14 24.42
C LEU A 278 0.29 -16.98 25.87
N LYS A 279 0.64 -15.91 26.54
CA LYS A 279 0.23 -15.62 27.92
C LYS A 279 -1.29 -15.51 28.07
N ARG A 280 -1.97 -14.84 27.13
CA ARG A 280 -3.42 -14.66 27.14
C ARG A 280 -4.19 -15.84 26.56
N LYS A 281 -3.49 -16.79 25.93
CA LYS A 281 -4.10 -17.84 25.10
C LYS A 281 -5.07 -17.19 24.12
N ALA A 282 -4.57 -16.20 23.38
CA ALA A 282 -5.35 -15.48 22.39
C ALA A 282 -5.45 -16.29 21.10
N ASP A 283 -6.52 -16.10 20.34
CA ASP A 283 -6.76 -16.79 19.10
C ASP A 283 -5.89 -16.23 17.96
N ILE A 284 -5.51 -14.95 18.07
CA ILE A 284 -4.69 -14.24 17.09
C ILE A 284 -3.99 -13.03 17.73
N GLY A 285 -2.76 -12.76 17.29
CA GLY A 285 -2.05 -11.51 17.47
C GLY A 285 -2.01 -10.71 16.16
N ILE A 286 -2.18 -9.41 16.24
CA ILE A 286 -2.18 -8.46 15.12
C ILE A 286 -1.14 -7.39 15.42
N ALA A 287 -0.06 -7.34 14.65
CA ALA A 287 0.95 -6.28 14.71
C ALA A 287 0.83 -5.37 13.49
N LEU A 288 0.70 -4.08 13.76
CA LEU A 288 0.71 -3.02 12.76
C LEU A 288 2.05 -2.30 12.77
N ASP A 289 2.39 -1.61 11.69
CA ASP A 289 3.51 -0.67 11.69
C ASP A 289 3.06 0.76 12.04
N GLY A 290 4.00 1.70 12.03
CA GLY A 290 3.78 3.05 12.55
C GLY A 290 2.63 3.83 11.90
N ASP A 291 2.32 3.61 10.63
CA ASP A 291 1.19 4.23 9.94
C ASP A 291 0.09 3.24 9.54
N ALA A 292 0.21 2.00 10.02
CA ALA A 292 -0.78 0.93 9.95
C ALA A 292 -1.18 0.53 8.51
N ASP A 293 -0.30 0.73 7.55
CA ASP A 293 -0.48 0.23 6.19
C ASP A 293 -0.01 -1.22 6.03
N ARG A 294 0.64 -1.80 7.08
CA ARG A 294 1.14 -3.18 7.14
C ARG A 294 0.54 -3.96 8.28
N LEU A 295 0.45 -5.28 8.06
CA LEU A 295 -0.01 -6.28 9.01
C LEU A 295 0.99 -7.45 9.09
N ILE A 296 1.38 -7.80 10.28
CA ILE A 296 1.93 -9.13 10.61
C ILE A 296 0.99 -9.77 11.63
N VAL A 297 0.68 -11.03 11.45
CA VAL A 297 -0.14 -11.76 12.42
C VAL A 297 0.66 -12.83 13.14
N VAL A 298 0.20 -13.16 14.36
CA VAL A 298 0.76 -14.23 15.19
C VAL A 298 -0.37 -15.21 15.48
N ASP A 299 -0.12 -16.48 15.24
CA ASP A 299 -1.10 -17.52 15.51
C ASP A 299 -1.19 -17.88 17.00
N GLU A 300 -2.16 -18.72 17.37
CA GLU A 300 -2.41 -19.17 18.73
C GLU A 300 -1.26 -19.99 19.35
N LYS A 301 -0.27 -20.40 18.53
CA LYS A 301 0.94 -21.12 18.96
C LYS A 301 2.15 -20.19 19.08
N GLY A 302 1.97 -18.88 18.81
CA GLY A 302 3.04 -17.90 18.83
C GLY A 302 3.90 -17.89 17.57
N GLN A 303 3.47 -18.51 16.47
CA GLN A 303 4.20 -18.47 15.20
C GLN A 303 3.81 -17.22 14.42
N VAL A 304 4.83 -16.56 13.86
CA VAL A 304 4.64 -15.39 13.01
C VAL A 304 4.18 -15.84 11.63
N VAL A 305 3.07 -15.27 11.18
CA VAL A 305 2.46 -15.47 9.85
C VAL A 305 2.62 -14.19 9.06
N ASP A 306 3.46 -14.21 8.04
CA ASP A 306 3.80 -13.03 7.23
C ASP A 306 2.80 -12.76 6.10
N GLY A 307 3.06 -11.69 5.33
CA GLY A 307 2.18 -11.26 4.24
C GLY A 307 1.97 -12.33 3.16
N ASP A 308 2.98 -13.15 2.85
CA ASP A 308 2.82 -14.21 1.83
C ASP A 308 1.82 -15.28 2.28
N ALA A 309 1.90 -15.70 3.55
CA ALA A 309 0.95 -16.67 4.09
C ALA A 309 -0.46 -16.08 4.20
N VAL A 310 -0.60 -14.82 4.61
CA VAL A 310 -1.90 -14.14 4.64
C VAL A 310 -2.49 -14.03 3.24
N MET A 311 -1.69 -13.62 2.24
CA MET A 311 -2.14 -13.57 0.84
C MET A 311 -2.58 -14.94 0.33
N ALA A 312 -1.82 -16.00 0.63
CA ALA A 312 -2.17 -17.37 0.23
C ALA A 312 -3.50 -17.82 0.83
N MET A 313 -3.71 -17.61 2.13
CA MET A 313 -4.95 -17.94 2.85
C MET A 313 -6.16 -17.21 2.26
N CYS A 314 -6.05 -15.89 2.07
CA CYS A 314 -7.12 -15.07 1.54
C CYS A 314 -7.41 -15.43 0.08
N ALA A 315 -6.38 -15.60 -0.77
CA ALA A 315 -6.54 -16.00 -2.16
C ALA A 315 -7.23 -17.36 -2.29
N ALA A 316 -6.85 -18.35 -1.46
CA ALA A 316 -7.48 -19.67 -1.45
C ALA A 316 -8.98 -19.59 -1.16
N ARG A 317 -9.36 -18.74 -0.17
CA ARG A 317 -10.76 -18.50 0.16
C ARG A 317 -11.50 -17.79 -0.96
N MET A 318 -10.96 -16.68 -1.45
CA MET A 318 -11.57 -15.88 -2.51
C MET A 318 -11.71 -16.68 -3.83
N ILE A 319 -10.78 -17.58 -4.16
CA ILE A 319 -10.92 -18.51 -5.30
C ILE A 319 -12.10 -19.45 -5.08
N LYS A 320 -12.19 -20.05 -3.88
CA LYS A 320 -13.28 -20.97 -3.54
C LYS A 320 -14.65 -20.33 -3.61
N ASP A 321 -14.75 -19.07 -3.19
CA ASP A 321 -16.00 -18.31 -3.20
C ASP A 321 -16.29 -17.63 -4.55
N GLY A 322 -15.35 -17.69 -5.51
CA GLY A 322 -15.48 -17.04 -6.81
C GLY A 322 -15.25 -15.52 -6.79
N GLU A 323 -14.63 -15.01 -5.73
CA GLU A 323 -14.44 -13.57 -5.48
C GLU A 323 -13.06 -13.06 -5.93
N LEU A 324 -12.05 -13.95 -6.13
CA LEU A 324 -10.74 -13.52 -6.62
C LEU A 324 -10.82 -13.19 -8.11
N ALA A 325 -10.70 -11.93 -8.45
CA ALA A 325 -10.77 -11.43 -9.82
C ALA A 325 -9.75 -12.13 -10.72
N LYS A 326 -10.23 -12.75 -11.81
CA LYS A 326 -9.43 -13.52 -12.77
C LYS A 326 -8.57 -14.63 -12.13
N LYS A 327 -8.91 -15.06 -10.91
CA LYS A 327 -8.13 -16.00 -10.09
C LYS A 327 -6.66 -15.59 -9.96
N THR A 328 -6.40 -14.28 -9.88
CA THR A 328 -5.04 -13.74 -9.94
C THR A 328 -4.71 -12.93 -8.68
N LEU A 329 -3.57 -13.27 -8.06
CA LEU A 329 -2.94 -12.55 -6.96
C LEU A 329 -1.79 -11.72 -7.52
N VAL A 330 -1.63 -10.49 -7.05
CA VAL A 330 -0.48 -9.63 -7.40
C VAL A 330 0.46 -9.55 -6.20
N ALA A 331 1.74 -9.86 -6.39
CA ALA A 331 2.75 -9.72 -5.33
C ALA A 331 4.07 -9.19 -5.90
N THR A 332 5.00 -8.81 -5.03
CA THR A 332 6.31 -8.36 -5.50
C THR A 332 7.25 -9.52 -5.81
N VAL A 333 8.35 -9.21 -6.47
CA VAL A 333 9.44 -10.19 -6.72
C VAL A 333 10.07 -10.72 -5.43
N MET A 334 9.78 -10.13 -4.27
CA MET A 334 10.29 -10.60 -2.97
C MET A 334 9.45 -11.72 -2.36
N SER A 335 8.20 -11.91 -2.80
CA SER A 335 7.32 -12.97 -2.30
C SER A 335 7.90 -14.34 -2.59
N ASN A 336 7.75 -15.25 -1.62
CA ASN A 336 8.32 -16.59 -1.65
C ASN A 336 7.82 -17.42 -2.86
N LEU A 337 8.67 -18.29 -3.39
CA LEU A 337 8.31 -19.20 -4.49
C LEU A 337 7.14 -20.12 -4.09
N GLY A 338 7.03 -20.45 -2.80
CA GLY A 338 5.90 -21.20 -2.25
C GLY A 338 4.54 -20.55 -2.52
N LEU A 339 4.47 -19.20 -2.56
CA LEU A 339 3.23 -18.49 -2.90
C LEU A 339 2.80 -18.74 -4.35
N GLU A 340 3.75 -18.77 -5.27
CA GLU A 340 3.48 -19.09 -6.68
C GLU A 340 2.97 -20.54 -6.84
N ARG A 341 3.64 -21.49 -6.16
CA ARG A 341 3.22 -22.88 -6.12
C ARG A 341 1.84 -23.05 -5.49
N ALA A 342 1.55 -22.30 -4.42
CA ALA A 342 0.22 -22.31 -3.78
C ALA A 342 -0.87 -21.81 -4.74
N MET A 343 -0.63 -20.71 -5.43
CA MET A 343 -1.57 -20.20 -6.43
C MET A 343 -1.80 -21.18 -7.58
N ALA A 344 -0.73 -21.82 -8.09
CA ALA A 344 -0.85 -22.83 -9.14
C ALA A 344 -1.69 -24.03 -8.70
N ARG A 345 -1.50 -24.54 -7.46
CA ARG A 345 -2.31 -25.63 -6.88
C ARG A 345 -3.81 -25.27 -6.82
N LEU A 346 -4.13 -24.01 -6.61
CA LEU A 346 -5.50 -23.50 -6.56
C LEU A 346 -6.11 -23.19 -7.95
N GLY A 347 -5.35 -23.45 -9.03
CA GLY A 347 -5.76 -23.10 -10.40
C GLY A 347 -5.81 -21.58 -10.63
N GLY A 348 -5.09 -20.81 -9.81
CA GLY A 348 -4.91 -19.38 -9.92
C GLY A 348 -3.56 -19.00 -10.55
N LYS A 349 -3.29 -17.69 -10.61
CA LYS A 349 -2.05 -17.11 -11.14
C LYS A 349 -1.43 -16.14 -10.14
N LEU A 350 -0.10 -16.05 -10.13
CA LEU A 350 0.65 -15.01 -9.45
C LEU A 350 1.25 -14.06 -10.48
N VAL A 351 0.96 -12.77 -10.36
CA VAL A 351 1.63 -11.69 -11.11
C VAL A 351 2.66 -11.07 -10.20
N ARG A 352 3.91 -11.00 -10.65
CA ARG A 352 5.01 -10.42 -9.89
C ARG A 352 5.36 -9.02 -10.41
N THR A 353 5.48 -8.07 -9.49
CA THR A 353 5.88 -6.69 -9.77
C THR A 353 7.26 -6.38 -9.17
N ALA A 354 7.82 -5.24 -9.52
CA ALA A 354 8.93 -4.65 -8.77
C ALA A 354 8.52 -4.41 -7.30
N VAL A 355 9.52 -4.24 -6.43
CA VAL A 355 9.29 -3.95 -5.00
C VAL A 355 8.76 -2.54 -4.82
N GLY A 356 7.68 -2.41 -4.11
CA GLY A 356 6.96 -1.17 -3.80
C GLY A 356 5.46 -1.34 -4.04
N ASP A 357 4.68 -0.93 -3.06
CA ASP A 357 3.22 -1.04 -3.05
C ASP A 357 2.56 -0.32 -4.25
N ARG A 358 3.15 0.77 -4.71
CA ARG A 358 2.73 1.49 -5.93
C ARG A 358 2.66 0.58 -7.14
N TYR A 359 3.70 -0.22 -7.40
CA TYR A 359 3.74 -1.15 -8.54
C TYR A 359 2.71 -2.28 -8.41
N VAL A 360 2.47 -2.73 -7.17
CA VAL A 360 1.41 -3.70 -6.90
C VAL A 360 0.03 -3.11 -7.23
N VAL A 361 -0.28 -1.92 -6.73
CA VAL A 361 -1.54 -1.20 -7.01
C VAL A 361 -1.72 -0.94 -8.50
N GLU A 362 -0.67 -0.48 -9.20
CA GLU A 362 -0.71 -0.22 -10.63
C GLU A 362 -1.02 -1.48 -11.44
N ALA A 363 -0.35 -2.60 -11.12
CA ALA A 363 -0.63 -3.89 -11.76
C ALA A 363 -2.04 -4.39 -11.42
N MET A 364 -2.53 -4.18 -10.20
CA MET A 364 -3.89 -4.54 -9.81
C MET A 364 -4.92 -3.74 -10.59
N ARG A 365 -4.75 -2.42 -10.70
CA ARG A 365 -5.67 -1.53 -11.44
C ARG A 365 -5.68 -1.84 -12.95
N SER A 366 -4.50 -1.93 -13.55
CA SER A 366 -4.39 -2.19 -15.00
C SER A 366 -4.84 -3.60 -15.38
N GLY A 367 -4.59 -4.59 -14.53
CA GLY A 367 -5.00 -5.98 -14.73
C GLY A 367 -6.45 -6.25 -14.33
N GLY A 368 -7.10 -5.37 -13.57
CA GLY A 368 -8.42 -5.60 -12.96
C GLY A 368 -8.39 -6.73 -11.96
N TYR A 369 -7.41 -6.71 -11.04
CA TYR A 369 -7.22 -7.65 -9.94
C TYR A 369 -7.61 -6.96 -8.62
N ASN A 370 -8.10 -7.72 -7.65
CA ASN A 370 -8.63 -7.17 -6.40
C ASN A 370 -7.86 -7.58 -5.13
N LEU A 371 -6.88 -8.50 -5.23
CA LEU A 371 -6.01 -8.89 -4.13
C LEU A 371 -4.54 -8.77 -4.53
N GLY A 372 -3.74 -8.14 -3.69
CA GLY A 372 -2.30 -8.05 -3.86
C GLY A 372 -1.58 -7.63 -2.60
N GLY A 373 -0.25 -7.62 -2.64
CA GLY A 373 0.53 -7.16 -1.50
C GLY A 373 2.00 -7.55 -1.55
N GLU A 374 2.62 -7.46 -0.39
CA GLU A 374 4.02 -7.74 -0.17
C GLU A 374 4.21 -8.71 1.01
N GLN A 375 5.28 -9.50 0.98
CA GLN A 375 5.69 -10.35 2.11
C GLN A 375 5.83 -9.55 3.42
N SER A 376 6.21 -8.28 3.33
CA SER A 376 6.36 -7.37 4.47
C SER A 376 5.04 -7.02 5.17
N GLY A 377 3.91 -7.55 4.70
CA GLY A 377 2.59 -7.35 5.30
C GLY A 377 1.79 -6.16 4.74
N HIS A 378 2.28 -5.47 3.71
CA HIS A 378 1.47 -4.48 3.00
C HIS A 378 0.47 -5.21 2.11
N LEU A 379 -0.77 -5.33 2.58
CA LEU A 379 -1.83 -6.14 1.97
C LEU A 379 -2.94 -5.25 1.44
N ILE A 380 -3.31 -5.46 0.18
CA ILE A 380 -4.24 -4.61 -0.56
C ILE A 380 -5.45 -5.42 -0.99
N PHE A 381 -6.61 -5.05 -0.49
CA PHE A 381 -7.93 -5.55 -0.89
C PHE A 381 -8.64 -4.41 -1.61
N LEU A 382 -8.52 -4.33 -2.95
CA LEU A 382 -9.07 -3.19 -3.72
C LEU A 382 -10.59 -3.07 -3.66
N ASP A 383 -11.29 -4.15 -3.32
CA ASP A 383 -12.74 -4.10 -3.07
C ASP A 383 -13.08 -3.30 -1.80
N HIS A 384 -12.10 -3.07 -0.93
CA HIS A 384 -12.27 -2.39 0.36
C HIS A 384 -11.50 -1.08 0.45
N ALA A 385 -10.22 -1.06 0.04
CA ALA A 385 -9.35 0.09 0.21
C ALA A 385 -8.42 0.28 -0.99
N SER A 386 -8.07 1.53 -1.31
CA SER A 386 -7.19 1.89 -2.44
C SER A 386 -5.70 1.69 -2.16
N THR A 387 -5.32 1.35 -0.93
CA THR A 387 -3.95 1.12 -0.48
C THR A 387 -3.94 0.00 0.56
N GLY A 388 -2.77 -0.45 1.00
CA GLY A 388 -2.65 -1.38 2.11
C GLY A 388 -3.28 -0.83 3.38
N ASP A 389 -3.99 -1.70 4.09
CA ASP A 389 -4.64 -1.40 5.37
C ASP A 389 -4.50 -2.59 6.30
N GLY A 390 -3.59 -2.46 7.29
CA GLY A 390 -3.32 -3.54 8.23
C GLY A 390 -4.53 -3.89 9.12
N THR A 391 -5.38 -2.92 9.44
CA THR A 391 -6.61 -3.16 10.23
C THR A 391 -7.64 -3.94 9.41
N ILE A 392 -7.89 -3.53 8.17
CA ILE A 392 -8.80 -4.25 7.26
C ILE A 392 -8.26 -5.64 6.93
N ALA A 393 -6.97 -5.76 6.64
CA ALA A 393 -6.35 -7.07 6.39
C ALA A 393 -6.51 -8.02 7.59
N GLY A 394 -6.35 -7.51 8.81
CA GLY A 394 -6.63 -8.28 10.04
C GLY A 394 -8.09 -8.72 10.15
N LEU A 395 -9.05 -7.88 9.74
CA LEU A 395 -10.47 -8.26 9.68
C LEU A 395 -10.73 -9.36 8.65
N GLN A 396 -10.06 -9.33 7.49
CA GLN A 396 -10.21 -10.41 6.49
C GLN A 396 -9.66 -11.76 7.01
N VAL A 397 -8.53 -11.74 7.75
CA VAL A 397 -8.01 -12.95 8.41
C VAL A 397 -8.99 -13.49 9.45
N LEU A 398 -9.55 -12.61 10.29
CA LEU A 398 -10.55 -13.00 11.30
C LEU A 398 -11.83 -13.56 10.65
N ALA A 399 -12.32 -12.92 9.58
CA ALA A 399 -13.45 -13.44 8.81
C ALA A 399 -13.17 -14.83 8.24
N LEU A 400 -11.96 -15.06 7.73
CA LEU A 400 -11.53 -16.38 7.24
C LEU A 400 -11.50 -17.43 8.36
N MET A 401 -10.98 -17.11 9.54
CA MET A 401 -10.97 -18.00 10.69
C MET A 401 -12.41 -18.42 11.09
N LEU A 402 -13.31 -17.45 11.18
CA LEU A 402 -14.73 -17.69 11.52
C LEU A 402 -15.45 -18.52 10.46
N ARG A 403 -15.31 -18.17 9.18
CA ARG A 403 -15.94 -18.89 8.05
C ARG A 403 -15.49 -20.34 7.95
N THR A 404 -14.23 -20.61 8.27
CA THR A 404 -13.66 -21.95 8.17
C THR A 404 -13.75 -22.74 9.48
N ARG A 405 -13.96 -22.06 10.60
CA ARG A 405 -13.87 -22.61 11.97
C ARG A 405 -12.53 -23.31 12.24
N LYS A 406 -11.45 -22.78 11.64
CA LYS A 406 -10.09 -23.29 11.80
C LYS A 406 -9.24 -22.29 12.58
N ALA A 407 -8.32 -22.79 13.40
CA ALA A 407 -7.29 -21.99 14.02
C ALA A 407 -6.35 -21.38 12.95
N LEU A 408 -5.73 -20.24 13.26
CA LEU A 408 -4.87 -19.54 12.31
C LEU A 408 -3.65 -20.37 11.90
N SER A 409 -3.05 -21.12 12.85
CA SER A 409 -1.92 -22.01 12.55
C SER A 409 -2.25 -23.09 11.51
N VAL A 410 -3.47 -23.61 11.54
CA VAL A 410 -3.93 -24.60 10.56
C VAL A 410 -4.13 -23.95 9.20
N LEU A 411 -4.74 -22.78 9.16
CA LEU A 411 -4.97 -22.04 7.91
C LEU A 411 -3.65 -21.66 7.22
N ALA A 412 -2.67 -21.18 7.98
CA ALA A 412 -1.36 -20.81 7.46
C ALA A 412 -0.60 -22.01 6.90
N ALA A 413 -0.61 -23.14 7.62
CA ALA A 413 0.04 -24.39 7.18
C ALA A 413 -0.62 -24.97 5.93
N ASP A 414 -1.95 -24.95 5.85
CA ASP A 414 -2.70 -25.47 4.69
C ASP A 414 -2.48 -24.61 3.43
N ALA A 415 -2.28 -23.29 3.60
CA ALA A 415 -2.25 -22.36 2.49
C ALA A 415 -0.87 -22.25 1.84
N LEU A 416 0.21 -22.25 2.62
CA LEU A 416 1.56 -21.94 2.12
C LEU A 416 2.61 -22.93 2.66
N GLU A 417 3.18 -23.71 1.75
CA GLU A 417 4.42 -24.42 1.99
C GLU A 417 5.60 -23.54 1.59
N ARG A 418 6.40 -23.10 2.58
CA ARG A 418 7.53 -22.23 2.34
C ARG A 418 8.68 -22.94 1.68
N VAL A 419 9.22 -22.34 0.63
CA VAL A 419 10.51 -22.72 0.07
C VAL A 419 11.61 -22.02 0.89
N PRO A 420 12.65 -22.76 1.36
CA PRO A 420 13.80 -22.13 2.02
C PRO A 420 14.35 -20.95 1.23
N GLN A 421 14.60 -19.82 1.89
CA GLN A 421 15.01 -18.56 1.29
C GLN A 421 16.19 -17.97 2.04
N ILE A 422 17.21 -17.55 1.31
CA ILE A 422 18.36 -16.81 1.82
C ILE A 422 18.37 -15.41 1.19
N LEU A 423 18.52 -14.39 2.02
CA LEU A 423 18.72 -13.00 1.58
C LEU A 423 20.06 -12.51 2.08
N GLU A 424 21.02 -12.33 1.17
CA GLU A 424 22.33 -11.76 1.45
C GLU A 424 22.35 -10.29 1.02
N ASN A 425 22.79 -9.41 1.95
CA ASN A 425 22.92 -7.98 1.70
C ASN A 425 24.40 -7.61 1.59
N VAL A 426 24.84 -7.18 0.43
CA VAL A 426 26.23 -6.82 0.15
C VAL A 426 26.36 -5.31 0.06
N ASN A 427 27.04 -4.69 1.03
CA ASN A 427 27.38 -3.27 0.96
C ASN A 427 28.52 -3.07 -0.03
N LEU A 428 28.33 -2.19 -1.01
CA LEU A 428 29.30 -1.88 -2.04
C LEU A 428 29.57 -0.36 -2.07
N PRO A 429 30.75 0.11 -2.52
CA PRO A 429 31.10 1.53 -2.48
C PRO A 429 30.13 2.43 -3.30
N LYS A 430 29.63 1.92 -4.42
CA LYS A 430 28.70 2.61 -5.32
C LYS A 430 27.85 1.61 -6.10
N LYS A 431 26.68 2.06 -6.57
CA LYS A 431 25.88 1.27 -7.50
C LYS A 431 26.55 1.27 -8.88
N LYS A 432 26.63 0.10 -9.50
CA LYS A 432 27.03 -0.11 -10.91
C LYS A 432 25.87 -0.79 -11.65
N PRO A 433 25.69 -0.59 -12.97
CA PRO A 433 24.76 -1.41 -13.75
C PRO A 433 25.09 -2.89 -13.56
N LEU A 434 24.07 -3.74 -13.28
CA LEU A 434 24.31 -5.18 -13.05
C LEU A 434 24.96 -5.85 -14.24
N GLU A 435 24.64 -5.40 -15.46
CA GLU A 435 25.19 -5.88 -16.72
C GLU A 435 26.70 -5.63 -16.83
N SER A 436 27.21 -4.61 -16.13
CA SER A 436 28.66 -4.30 -16.09
C SER A 436 29.44 -5.14 -15.06
N MET A 437 28.72 -5.90 -14.21
CA MET A 437 29.30 -6.77 -13.19
C MET A 437 29.48 -8.19 -13.74
N SER A 438 30.55 -8.38 -14.53
CA SER A 438 30.73 -9.57 -15.37
C SER A 438 30.87 -10.89 -14.58
N ALA A 439 31.62 -10.88 -13.47
CA ALA A 439 31.78 -12.06 -12.62
C ALA A 439 30.48 -12.46 -11.95
N LEU A 440 29.74 -11.46 -11.43
CA LEU A 440 28.42 -11.66 -10.83
C LEU A 440 27.41 -12.17 -11.87
N SER A 441 27.35 -11.58 -13.05
CA SER A 441 26.43 -11.99 -14.13
C SER A 441 26.68 -13.42 -14.56
N ALA A 442 27.94 -13.78 -14.88
CA ALA A 442 28.29 -15.14 -15.29
C ALA A 442 27.99 -16.20 -14.21
N LEU A 443 28.20 -15.84 -12.94
CA LEU A 443 27.86 -16.74 -11.83
C LEU A 443 26.34 -16.84 -11.61
N SER A 444 25.61 -15.73 -11.76
CA SER A 444 24.16 -15.71 -11.67
C SER A 444 23.49 -16.63 -12.69
N ASP A 445 23.97 -16.66 -13.92
CA ASP A 445 23.48 -17.57 -14.98
C ASP A 445 23.70 -19.05 -14.61
N LYS A 446 24.89 -19.37 -14.06
CA LYS A 446 25.19 -20.74 -13.60
C LYS A 446 24.31 -21.15 -12.42
N VAL A 447 24.11 -20.24 -11.46
CA VAL A 447 23.28 -20.49 -10.29
C VAL A 447 21.82 -20.68 -10.70
N THR A 448 21.30 -19.83 -11.59
CA THR A 448 19.93 -19.95 -12.10
C THR A 448 19.70 -21.29 -12.78
N LYS A 449 20.64 -21.74 -13.63
CA LYS A 449 20.58 -23.07 -14.27
C LYS A 449 20.64 -24.20 -13.25
N LYS A 450 21.46 -24.06 -12.19
CA LYS A 450 21.59 -25.08 -11.13
C LYS A 450 20.32 -25.19 -10.29
N LEU A 451 19.63 -24.07 -10.00
CA LEU A 451 18.39 -24.06 -9.23
C LEU A 451 17.21 -24.63 -10.02
N GLY A 452 17.20 -24.45 -11.37
CA GLY A 452 16.11 -24.94 -12.22
C GLY A 452 14.75 -24.43 -11.80
N ASP A 453 13.74 -25.29 -11.92
CA ASP A 453 12.35 -24.99 -11.55
C ASP A 453 12.09 -25.12 -10.04
N ASP A 454 13.01 -25.73 -9.29
CA ASP A 454 12.89 -25.93 -7.85
C ASP A 454 13.40 -24.75 -7.03
N GLY A 455 14.00 -23.77 -7.68
CA GLY A 455 14.53 -22.61 -6.99
C GLY A 455 14.52 -21.33 -7.84
N ARG A 456 14.98 -20.24 -7.23
CA ARG A 456 15.00 -18.93 -7.86
C ARG A 456 16.16 -18.10 -7.34
N LEU A 457 16.77 -17.32 -8.23
CA LEU A 457 17.74 -16.28 -7.91
C LEU A 457 17.18 -14.91 -8.28
N LEU A 458 17.30 -13.95 -7.35
CA LEU A 458 17.01 -12.54 -7.60
C LEU A 458 18.20 -11.70 -7.13
N VAL A 459 18.79 -10.94 -8.02
CA VAL A 459 19.85 -9.97 -7.71
C VAL A 459 19.34 -8.57 -8.06
N ARG A 460 19.39 -7.65 -7.09
CA ARG A 460 18.93 -6.28 -7.32
C ARG A 460 19.59 -5.28 -6.39
N TRP A 461 19.67 -4.04 -6.80
CA TRP A 461 20.06 -2.94 -5.92
C TRP A 461 18.93 -2.56 -4.94
N SER A 462 19.31 -2.15 -3.74
CA SER A 462 18.41 -1.40 -2.85
C SER A 462 18.02 -0.07 -3.51
N GLY A 463 16.77 0.37 -3.30
CA GLY A 463 16.30 1.65 -3.85
C GLY A 463 17.16 2.83 -3.37
N THR A 464 17.40 2.91 -2.07
CA THR A 464 17.99 4.07 -1.38
C THR A 464 19.49 3.96 -1.12
N GLU A 465 20.02 2.75 -0.87
CA GLU A 465 21.40 2.53 -0.42
C GLU A 465 22.27 1.87 -1.51
N PRO A 466 23.60 2.02 -1.50
CA PRO A 466 24.50 1.26 -2.36
C PRO A 466 24.69 -0.18 -1.84
N LYS A 467 23.57 -0.87 -1.66
CA LYS A 467 23.47 -2.23 -1.12
C LYS A 467 22.89 -3.14 -2.19
N LEU A 468 23.65 -4.15 -2.59
CA LEU A 468 23.18 -5.20 -3.48
C LEU A 468 22.47 -6.27 -2.65
N ARG A 469 21.27 -6.65 -3.05
CA ARG A 469 20.48 -7.71 -2.43
C ARG A 469 20.49 -8.93 -3.33
N ILE A 470 20.93 -10.06 -2.79
CA ILE A 470 20.98 -11.36 -3.46
C ILE A 470 20.03 -12.28 -2.70
N MET A 471 18.96 -12.68 -3.34
CA MET A 471 17.96 -13.59 -2.77
C MET A 471 17.99 -14.89 -3.55
N LEU A 472 18.12 -15.99 -2.83
CA LEU A 472 18.02 -17.34 -3.36
C LEU A 472 16.91 -18.11 -2.67
N GLU A 473 16.19 -18.90 -3.44
CA GLU A 473 15.19 -19.84 -2.96
C GLU A 473 15.46 -21.21 -3.55
N GLY A 474 15.20 -22.27 -2.78
CA GLY A 474 15.40 -23.65 -3.21
C GLY A 474 15.27 -24.64 -2.04
N PRO A 475 15.29 -25.95 -2.33
CA PRO A 475 14.99 -26.97 -1.33
C PRO A 475 16.07 -27.18 -0.27
N ASP A 476 17.33 -26.82 -0.53
CA ASP A 476 18.47 -27.08 0.36
C ASP A 476 19.11 -25.76 0.84
N GLU A 477 18.86 -25.41 2.08
CA GLU A 477 19.36 -24.17 2.69
C GLU A 477 20.89 -24.10 2.74
N ALA A 478 21.59 -25.21 2.95
CA ALA A 478 23.06 -25.24 3.01
C ALA A 478 23.66 -24.90 1.63
N VAL A 479 23.06 -25.46 0.57
CA VAL A 479 23.44 -25.13 -0.82
C VAL A 479 23.16 -23.65 -1.11
N LEU A 480 22.00 -23.12 -0.71
CA LEU A 480 21.65 -21.71 -0.90
C LEU A 480 22.64 -20.78 -0.20
N ARG A 481 23.04 -21.09 1.04
CA ARG A 481 24.04 -20.28 1.78
C ARG A 481 25.39 -20.25 1.08
N SER A 482 25.86 -21.38 0.57
CA SER A 482 27.10 -21.44 -0.20
C SER A 482 27.02 -20.59 -1.48
N LEU A 483 25.94 -20.73 -2.26
CA LEU A 483 25.73 -19.96 -3.47
C LEU A 483 25.58 -18.44 -3.20
N ALA A 484 24.93 -18.07 -2.12
CA ALA A 484 24.79 -16.66 -1.71
C ALA A 484 26.15 -16.04 -1.42
N LYS A 485 27.03 -16.76 -0.71
CA LYS A 485 28.40 -16.32 -0.42
C LYS A 485 29.22 -16.16 -1.70
N ASP A 486 29.17 -17.14 -2.61
CA ASP A 486 29.91 -17.09 -3.87
C ASP A 486 29.49 -15.89 -4.74
N LEU A 487 28.16 -15.60 -4.80
CA LEU A 487 27.60 -14.45 -5.50
C LEU A 487 28.01 -13.12 -4.84
N ALA A 488 27.99 -13.07 -3.51
CA ALA A 488 28.43 -11.88 -2.76
C ALA A 488 29.92 -11.58 -3.01
N ASP A 489 30.77 -12.61 -3.03
CA ASP A 489 32.20 -12.47 -3.32
C ASP A 489 32.45 -12.06 -4.79
N ALA A 490 31.68 -12.57 -5.74
CA ALA A 490 31.71 -12.10 -7.13
C ALA A 490 31.31 -10.63 -7.24
N ALA A 491 30.25 -10.21 -6.54
CA ALA A 491 29.82 -8.82 -6.51
C ALA A 491 30.89 -7.87 -5.93
N ARG A 492 31.58 -8.29 -4.87
CA ARG A 492 32.70 -7.50 -4.28
C ARG A 492 33.86 -7.35 -5.25
N ARG A 493 34.25 -8.43 -5.96
CA ARG A 493 35.30 -8.36 -6.98
C ARG A 493 34.98 -7.39 -8.11
N ASP A 494 33.74 -7.45 -8.65
CA ASP A 494 33.30 -6.54 -9.70
C ASP A 494 33.19 -5.09 -9.24
N ALA A 495 32.96 -4.86 -7.92
CA ALA A 495 32.90 -3.52 -7.37
C ALA A 495 34.27 -2.86 -7.21
N THR A 496 35.32 -3.65 -7.05
CA THR A 496 36.73 -3.19 -6.91
C THR A 496 37.47 -3.08 -8.26
N ALA A 497 36.99 -3.77 -9.27
CA ALA A 497 37.43 -3.64 -10.65
C ALA A 497 36.80 -2.42 -11.35
#